data_2d4a644eaddb2b7832925ca218911285
#
_entry.id   2d4a644eaddb2b7832925ca218911285
#
_cell.length_a   1.000
_cell.length_b   1.000
_cell.length_c   1.000
_cell.angle_alpha   90.00
_cell.angle_beta   90.00
_cell.angle_gamma   90.00
#
_symmetry.space_group_name_H-M   'P 1'
#
loop_
_entity.id
_entity.type
_entity.pdbx_description
1 polymer ?
#
loop_
_entity_poly.entity_id
_entity_poly.type
_entity_poly.pdbx_seq_one_letter_code
_entity_poly.pdbx_strand_id
1 'polypeptide(L)'
;MPITHTEAQPFETVGEKLKGRVAMVTGGTRGIGAAICHSLAAQGAAVAAGYGRDRERAEAFQAELAKDEIPVSIHQGNVGSAEDCRRTVQEVIDHHGRLDILVNNAGITSDKTIFKMTDEDWYKVLAVNLSGAFFMSRAALEHMIERGTGRVINISSIIGQTGNIGQTNYAASKSGLFGLTTSLAKEAAFALKKADKLDDNEVGLTVNTVAPGFIETEMLETVPEKVLDRIRGQVPLGRLGRPQEVARVVHFLAADAAGYITGQVWAVNGGQDM
;
A
#
# COMPACT_ATOMS: atom_id res chain seq x y z
N MET A 1 35.31 -6.95 9.09
CA MET A 1 35.52 -6.57 7.67
C MET A 1 34.37 -5.62 7.33
N PRO A 2 34.62 -4.45 6.74
CA PRO A 2 33.55 -3.56 6.34
C PRO A 2 32.75 -4.26 5.23
N ILE A 3 31.44 -4.32 5.40
CA ILE A 3 30.50 -4.81 4.38
C ILE A 3 30.53 -3.76 3.26
N THR A 4 31.19 -4.11 2.15
CA THR A 4 31.10 -3.32 0.95
C THR A 4 29.64 -3.36 0.50
N HIS A 5 28.98 -2.21 0.55
CA HIS A 5 27.67 -2.04 -0.08
C HIS A 5 27.86 -2.32 -1.57
N THR A 6 27.50 -3.53 -1.99
CA THR A 6 27.35 -3.82 -3.40
C THR A 6 26.22 -2.89 -3.87
N GLU A 7 26.53 -1.98 -4.80
CA GLU A 7 25.52 -1.13 -5.42
C GLU A 7 24.38 -2.03 -5.86
N ALA A 8 23.19 -1.77 -5.30
CA ALA A 8 22.01 -2.54 -5.64
C ALA A 8 21.80 -2.37 -7.14
N GLN A 9 21.90 -3.46 -7.90
CA GLN A 9 21.51 -3.46 -9.30
C GLN A 9 20.11 -2.86 -9.42
N PRO A 10 19.85 -2.00 -10.42
CA PRO A 10 18.53 -1.41 -10.58
C PRO A 10 17.50 -2.53 -10.67
N PHE A 11 16.60 -2.55 -9.70
CA PHE A 11 15.51 -3.55 -9.60
C PHE A 11 14.46 -3.37 -10.70
N GLU A 12 14.65 -2.41 -11.59
CA GLU A 12 13.64 -1.97 -12.53
C GLU A 12 13.90 -2.55 -13.91
N THR A 13 13.20 -3.61 -14.22
CA THR A 13 12.88 -3.89 -15.61
C THR A 13 11.75 -2.94 -16.00
N VAL A 14 12.07 -1.90 -16.76
CA VAL A 14 11.09 -1.07 -17.44
C VAL A 14 10.21 -1.98 -18.30
N GLY A 15 8.89 -1.83 -18.17
CA GLY A 15 7.92 -2.66 -18.87
C GLY A 15 6.63 -1.92 -19.12
N GLU A 16 5.74 -2.52 -19.88
CA GLU A 16 4.44 -1.93 -20.26
C GLU A 16 3.25 -2.69 -19.66
N LYS A 17 3.46 -3.49 -18.60
CA LYS A 17 2.41 -4.34 -18.01
C LYS A 17 1.21 -3.57 -17.46
N LEU A 18 1.43 -2.30 -17.09
CA LEU A 18 0.40 -1.42 -16.55
C LEU A 18 0.12 -0.21 -17.45
N LYS A 19 0.55 -0.27 -18.71
CA LYS A 19 0.34 0.81 -19.67
C LYS A 19 -1.14 1.15 -19.81
N GLY A 20 -1.44 2.44 -19.69
CA GLY A 20 -2.81 2.96 -19.78
C GLY A 20 -3.65 2.71 -18.51
N ARG A 21 -3.06 2.19 -17.42
CA ARG A 21 -3.68 2.08 -16.09
C ARG A 21 -3.38 3.31 -15.25
N VAL A 22 -4.26 3.62 -14.33
CA VAL A 22 -4.09 4.68 -13.33
C VAL A 22 -4.03 4.04 -11.94
N ALA A 23 -2.98 4.35 -11.20
CA ALA A 23 -2.74 3.84 -9.85
C ALA A 23 -2.78 4.96 -8.82
N MET A 24 -3.63 4.85 -7.82
CA MET A 24 -3.62 5.71 -6.64
C MET A 24 -2.93 5.02 -5.48
N VAL A 25 -1.94 5.69 -4.87
CA VAL A 25 -1.20 5.18 -3.71
C VAL A 25 -1.36 6.15 -2.55
N THR A 26 -2.07 5.76 -1.48
CA THR A 26 -2.19 6.60 -0.29
C THR A 26 -0.87 6.62 0.50
N GLY A 27 -0.43 7.80 0.96
CA GLY A 27 0.92 7.96 1.53
C GLY A 27 2.02 7.64 0.50
N GLY A 28 1.80 8.00 -0.78
CA GLY A 28 2.63 7.65 -1.92
C GLY A 28 3.92 8.46 -2.07
N THR A 29 4.17 9.48 -1.23
CA THR A 29 5.25 10.44 -1.43
C THR A 29 6.53 10.15 -0.64
N ARG A 30 6.60 9.02 0.08
CA ARG A 30 7.78 8.59 0.85
C ARG A 30 7.79 7.09 1.14
N GLY A 31 8.96 6.58 1.55
CA GLY A 31 9.14 5.20 2.04
C GLY A 31 8.59 4.14 1.10
N ILE A 32 7.83 3.18 1.62
CA ILE A 32 7.20 2.10 0.84
C ILE A 32 6.28 2.66 -0.24
N GLY A 33 5.47 3.69 0.10
CA GLY A 33 4.55 4.30 -0.85
C GLY A 33 5.23 4.91 -2.07
N ALA A 34 6.34 5.64 -1.89
CA ALA A 34 7.12 6.19 -2.98
C ALA A 34 7.72 5.08 -3.85
N ALA A 35 8.30 4.03 -3.24
CA ALA A 35 8.82 2.88 -3.97
C ALA A 35 7.72 2.16 -4.79
N ILE A 36 6.50 2.07 -4.25
CA ILE A 36 5.35 1.54 -4.99
C ILE A 36 5.01 2.43 -6.19
N CYS A 37 4.94 3.76 -6.01
CA CYS A 37 4.70 4.70 -7.09
C CYS A 37 5.73 4.55 -8.21
N HIS A 38 7.04 4.54 -7.88
CA HIS A 38 8.11 4.30 -8.85
C HIS A 38 7.95 2.97 -9.59
N SER A 39 7.67 1.89 -8.85
CA SER A 39 7.54 0.56 -9.45
C SER A 39 6.34 0.44 -10.40
N LEU A 40 5.19 1.04 -10.06
CA LEU A 40 4.01 1.05 -10.93
C LEU A 40 4.22 1.93 -12.16
N ALA A 41 4.85 3.08 -11.96
CA ALA A 41 5.21 4.01 -13.03
C ALA A 41 6.20 3.39 -14.04
N ALA A 42 7.23 2.67 -13.56
CA ALA A 42 8.17 1.94 -14.40
C ALA A 42 7.52 0.85 -15.27
N GLN A 43 6.27 0.46 -14.96
CA GLN A 43 5.46 -0.46 -15.75
C GLN A 43 4.43 0.24 -16.65
N GLY A 44 4.51 1.56 -16.76
CA GLY A 44 3.69 2.37 -17.67
C GLY A 44 2.35 2.85 -17.06
N ALA A 45 2.15 2.75 -15.73
CA ALA A 45 0.98 3.33 -15.09
C ALA A 45 1.13 4.84 -14.91
N ALA A 46 0.04 5.59 -15.08
CA ALA A 46 -0.09 6.92 -14.51
C ALA A 46 -0.27 6.80 -12.99
N VAL A 47 0.37 7.68 -12.22
CA VAL A 47 0.41 7.58 -10.77
C VAL A 47 -0.23 8.80 -10.10
N ALA A 48 -1.16 8.54 -9.18
CA ALA A 48 -1.75 9.52 -8.27
C ALA A 48 -1.21 9.27 -6.85
N ALA A 49 -0.28 10.11 -6.40
CA ALA A 49 0.35 9.99 -5.10
C ALA A 49 -0.45 10.77 -4.05
N GLY A 50 -1.11 10.06 -3.12
CA GLY A 50 -1.82 10.65 -1.99
C GLY A 50 -0.87 11.08 -0.88
N TYR A 51 -1.13 12.23 -0.26
CA TYR A 51 -0.39 12.72 0.91
C TYR A 51 -1.30 13.41 1.93
N GLY A 52 -0.86 13.48 3.20
CA GLY A 52 -1.64 14.10 4.26
C GLY A 52 -1.35 15.59 4.46
N ARG A 53 -0.14 15.90 4.93
CA ARG A 53 0.20 17.26 5.40
C ARG A 53 1.41 17.88 4.70
N ASP A 54 2.39 17.09 4.33
CA ASP A 54 3.67 17.55 3.80
C ASP A 54 3.57 17.81 2.29
N ARG A 55 3.13 19.03 1.96
CA ARG A 55 2.94 19.45 0.58
C ARG A 55 4.26 19.62 -0.16
N GLU A 56 5.25 20.19 0.51
CA GLU A 56 6.57 20.45 -0.08
C GLU A 56 7.23 19.14 -0.54
N ARG A 57 7.18 18.11 0.31
CA ARG A 57 7.65 16.77 -0.05
C ARG A 57 6.85 16.17 -1.20
N ALA A 58 5.54 16.36 -1.23
CA ALA A 58 4.71 15.84 -2.31
C ALA A 58 5.04 16.50 -3.65
N GLU A 59 5.24 17.82 -3.67
CA GLU A 59 5.66 18.57 -4.87
C GLU A 59 7.08 18.16 -5.33
N ALA A 60 8.02 17.95 -4.39
CA ALA A 60 9.35 17.45 -4.71
C ALA A 60 9.30 16.03 -5.34
N PHE A 61 8.49 15.14 -4.77
CA PHE A 61 8.28 13.79 -5.30
C PHE A 61 7.65 13.82 -6.70
N GLN A 62 6.65 14.68 -6.91
CA GLN A 62 6.05 14.86 -8.24
C GLN A 62 7.08 15.35 -9.27
N ALA A 63 7.91 16.32 -8.89
CA ALA A 63 8.96 16.85 -9.77
C ALA A 63 10.06 15.82 -10.07
N GLU A 64 10.33 14.89 -9.16
CA GLU A 64 11.25 13.77 -9.38
C GLU A 64 10.74 12.83 -10.47
N LEU A 65 9.50 12.32 -10.33
CA LEU A 65 8.90 11.40 -11.30
C LEU A 65 8.63 12.06 -12.67
N ALA A 66 8.33 13.35 -12.68
CA ALA A 66 8.11 14.09 -13.93
C ALA A 66 9.35 14.18 -14.83
N LYS A 67 10.56 13.99 -14.28
CA LYS A 67 11.81 13.94 -15.08
C LYS A 67 11.86 12.74 -16.00
N ASP A 68 11.17 11.67 -15.65
CA ASP A 68 11.10 10.42 -16.42
C ASP A 68 9.88 10.40 -17.36
N GLU A 69 9.25 11.58 -17.62
CA GLU A 69 8.05 11.75 -18.44
C GLU A 69 6.85 10.91 -17.97
N ILE A 70 6.81 10.53 -16.69
CA ILE A 70 5.75 9.74 -16.09
C ILE A 70 4.57 10.66 -15.72
N PRO A 71 3.32 10.35 -16.13
CA PRO A 71 2.15 11.09 -15.70
C PRO A 71 1.94 10.92 -14.19
N VAL A 72 2.22 11.97 -13.41
CA VAL A 72 2.11 11.98 -11.95
C VAL A 72 1.24 13.14 -11.48
N SER A 73 0.28 12.82 -10.62
CA SER A 73 -0.50 13.81 -9.86
C SER A 73 -0.34 13.60 -8.35
N ILE A 74 -0.50 14.67 -7.58
CA ILE A 74 -0.47 14.62 -6.11
C ILE A 74 -1.83 15.04 -5.56
N HIS A 75 -2.33 14.31 -4.56
CA HIS A 75 -3.66 14.52 -3.99
C HIS A 75 -3.59 14.61 -2.46
N GLN A 76 -4.02 15.74 -1.91
CA GLN A 76 -4.05 15.95 -0.47
C GLN A 76 -5.35 15.42 0.13
N GLY A 77 -5.25 14.62 1.19
CA GLY A 77 -6.41 14.18 1.96
C GLY A 77 -6.04 13.45 3.24
N ASN A 78 -6.92 13.56 4.22
CA ASN A 78 -6.83 12.76 5.44
C ASN A 78 -7.59 11.45 5.23
N VAL A 79 -6.88 10.32 5.09
CA VAL A 79 -7.53 9.02 4.88
C VAL A 79 -8.43 8.59 6.06
N GLY A 80 -8.24 9.16 7.25
CA GLY A 80 -9.14 8.97 8.38
C GLY A 80 -10.50 9.68 8.24
N SER A 81 -10.68 10.50 7.19
CA SER A 81 -11.93 11.19 6.86
C SER A 81 -12.58 10.53 5.64
N ALA A 82 -13.80 10.02 5.80
CA ALA A 82 -14.55 9.43 4.70
C ALA A 82 -14.88 10.44 3.59
N GLU A 83 -15.04 11.72 3.93
CA GLU A 83 -15.29 12.80 2.99
C GLU A 83 -14.05 13.06 2.13
N ASP A 84 -12.87 13.22 2.76
CA ASP A 84 -11.60 13.39 2.06
C ASP A 84 -11.30 12.19 1.13
N CYS A 85 -11.58 10.97 1.59
CA CYS A 85 -11.37 9.77 0.77
C CYS A 85 -12.23 9.79 -0.52
N ARG A 86 -13.52 10.13 -0.40
CA ARG A 86 -14.40 10.27 -1.58
C ARG A 86 -13.91 11.36 -2.51
N ARG A 87 -13.56 12.54 -1.95
CA ARG A 87 -13.06 13.67 -2.73
C ARG A 87 -11.78 13.32 -3.47
N THR A 88 -10.79 12.75 -2.81
CA THR A 88 -9.50 12.44 -3.43
C THR A 88 -9.62 11.34 -4.51
N VAL A 89 -10.47 10.34 -4.33
CA VAL A 89 -10.76 9.34 -5.36
C VAL A 89 -11.41 10.00 -6.58
N GLN A 90 -12.39 10.89 -6.37
CA GLN A 90 -13.04 11.61 -7.45
C GLN A 90 -12.06 12.52 -8.19
N GLU A 91 -11.21 13.27 -7.48
CA GLU A 91 -10.16 14.10 -8.09
C GLU A 91 -9.22 13.29 -8.99
N VAL A 92 -8.86 12.05 -8.59
CA VAL A 92 -8.04 11.16 -9.43
C VAL A 92 -8.79 10.74 -10.68
N ILE A 93 -10.06 10.37 -10.56
CA ILE A 93 -10.90 9.98 -11.70
C ILE A 93 -11.08 11.17 -12.65
N ASP A 94 -11.34 12.36 -12.13
CA ASP A 94 -11.54 13.57 -12.95
C ASP A 94 -10.24 13.97 -13.68
N HIS A 95 -9.08 13.81 -13.02
CA HIS A 95 -7.78 14.17 -13.59
C HIS A 95 -7.29 13.19 -14.65
N HIS A 96 -7.44 11.88 -14.40
CA HIS A 96 -6.88 10.83 -15.25
C HIS A 96 -7.94 10.09 -16.09
N GLY A 97 -9.23 10.38 -15.92
CA GLY A 97 -10.34 9.72 -16.61
C GLY A 97 -10.68 8.31 -16.09
N ARG A 98 -9.88 7.76 -15.15
CA ARG A 98 -10.06 6.41 -14.61
C ARG A 98 -9.27 6.18 -13.32
N LEU A 99 -9.64 5.12 -12.60
CA LEU A 99 -8.85 4.56 -11.50
C LEU A 99 -8.89 3.03 -11.61
N ASP A 100 -7.73 2.41 -11.80
CA ASP A 100 -7.61 0.95 -12.00
C ASP A 100 -6.99 0.24 -10.82
N ILE A 101 -6.07 0.91 -10.11
CA ILE A 101 -5.29 0.33 -9.02
C ILE A 101 -5.36 1.26 -7.81
N LEU A 102 -5.86 0.74 -6.69
CA LEU A 102 -5.80 1.44 -5.40
C LEU A 102 -4.83 0.70 -4.47
N VAL A 103 -3.83 1.42 -3.96
CA VAL A 103 -2.93 0.91 -2.92
C VAL A 103 -3.16 1.67 -1.63
N ASN A 104 -3.77 1.02 -0.64
CA ASN A 104 -3.96 1.52 0.71
C ASN A 104 -2.67 1.32 1.51
N ASN A 105 -1.74 2.28 1.38
CA ASN A 105 -0.43 2.23 2.03
C ASN A 105 -0.32 3.21 3.21
N ALA A 106 -1.10 4.29 3.25
CA ALA A 106 -1.05 5.25 4.35
C ALA A 106 -1.21 4.57 5.72
N GLY A 107 -0.31 4.91 6.63
CA GLY A 107 -0.32 4.37 7.98
C GLY A 107 0.53 5.19 8.93
N ILE A 108 0.17 5.11 10.21
CA ILE A 108 0.87 5.74 11.33
C ILE A 108 1.04 4.76 12.47
N THR A 109 1.99 5.03 13.36
CA THR A 109 2.15 4.39 14.66
C THR A 109 1.92 5.39 15.78
N SER A 110 1.52 4.91 16.95
CA SER A 110 1.53 5.63 18.23
C SER A 110 1.83 4.60 19.32
N ASP A 111 3.14 4.35 19.49
CA ASP A 111 3.64 3.22 20.27
C ASP A 111 3.64 3.52 21.76
N LYS A 112 2.77 2.85 22.51
CA LYS A 112 2.66 2.91 23.96
C LYS A 112 2.22 1.54 24.49
N THR A 113 2.73 1.16 25.67
CA THR A 113 2.21 -0.04 26.35
C THR A 113 0.74 0.16 26.70
N ILE A 114 -0.02 -0.95 26.86
CA ILE A 114 -1.47 -0.92 27.09
C ILE A 114 -1.90 0.00 28.24
N PHE A 115 -1.11 0.07 29.31
CA PHE A 115 -1.39 0.92 30.47
C PHE A 115 -1.11 2.41 30.27
N LYS A 116 -0.37 2.78 29.20
CA LYS A 116 -0.04 4.16 28.84
C LYS A 116 -0.74 4.62 27.57
N MET A 117 -1.33 3.72 26.82
CA MET A 117 -2.06 4.01 25.58
C MET A 117 -3.37 4.70 25.94
N THR A 118 -3.63 5.87 25.36
CA THR A 118 -4.90 6.58 25.53
C THR A 118 -5.91 6.15 24.47
N ASP A 119 -7.20 6.40 24.73
CA ASP A 119 -8.25 6.16 23.73
C ASP A 119 -7.98 6.95 22.43
N GLU A 120 -7.43 8.17 22.55
CA GLU A 120 -7.05 8.97 21.39
C GLU A 120 -5.93 8.30 20.56
N ASP A 121 -4.91 7.75 21.20
CA ASP A 121 -3.85 6.99 20.50
C ASP A 121 -4.44 5.79 19.76
N TRP A 122 -5.39 5.10 20.39
CA TRP A 122 -6.10 3.97 19.81
C TRP A 122 -6.90 4.40 18.58
N TYR A 123 -7.85 5.32 18.75
CA TYR A 123 -8.73 5.74 17.65
C TYR A 123 -7.98 6.39 16.51
N LYS A 124 -6.94 7.19 16.77
CA LYS A 124 -6.12 7.82 15.75
C LYS A 124 -5.45 6.80 14.82
N VAL A 125 -4.88 5.74 15.38
CA VAL A 125 -4.21 4.70 14.59
C VAL A 125 -5.23 3.89 13.79
N LEU A 126 -6.36 3.48 14.41
CA LEU A 126 -7.42 2.76 13.71
C LEU A 126 -8.05 3.60 12.60
N ALA A 127 -8.29 4.88 12.84
CA ALA A 127 -8.89 5.78 11.86
C ALA A 127 -8.05 5.86 10.58
N VAL A 128 -6.72 5.99 10.71
CA VAL A 128 -5.83 6.09 9.55
C VAL A 128 -5.60 4.73 8.90
N ASN A 129 -5.19 3.72 9.70
CA ASN A 129 -4.65 2.48 9.15
C ASN A 129 -5.73 1.51 8.67
N LEU A 130 -6.89 1.50 9.30
CA LEU A 130 -7.97 0.55 9.01
C LEU A 130 -9.20 1.24 8.40
N SER A 131 -9.76 2.24 9.08
CA SER A 131 -10.94 2.94 8.55
C SER A 131 -10.62 3.67 7.25
N GLY A 132 -9.40 4.23 7.12
CA GLY A 132 -8.91 4.86 5.90
C GLY A 132 -8.89 3.89 4.71
N ALA A 133 -8.37 2.69 4.91
CA ALA A 133 -8.37 1.66 3.86
C ALA A 133 -9.81 1.26 3.47
N PHE A 134 -10.73 1.18 4.41
CA PHE A 134 -12.14 0.93 4.14
C PHE A 134 -12.76 2.08 3.34
N PHE A 135 -12.57 3.34 3.74
CA PHE A 135 -13.16 4.50 3.07
C PHE A 135 -12.66 4.67 1.64
N MET A 136 -11.33 4.53 1.45
CA MET A 136 -10.70 4.59 0.13
C MET A 136 -11.20 3.45 -0.78
N SER A 137 -11.21 2.21 -0.25
CA SER A 137 -11.69 1.06 -1.01
C SER A 137 -13.16 1.21 -1.43
N ARG A 138 -14.03 1.65 -0.51
CA ARG A 138 -15.45 1.89 -0.82
C ARG A 138 -15.63 2.91 -1.94
N ALA A 139 -14.90 4.03 -1.89
CA ALA A 139 -14.97 5.05 -2.92
C ALA A 139 -14.43 4.57 -4.28
N ALA A 140 -13.34 3.81 -4.31
CA ALA A 140 -12.75 3.30 -5.54
C ALA A 140 -13.56 2.14 -6.16
N LEU A 141 -14.14 1.27 -5.32
CA LEU A 141 -14.88 0.09 -5.78
C LEU A 141 -16.13 0.45 -6.58
N GLU A 142 -16.82 1.55 -6.28
CA GLU A 142 -17.95 2.02 -7.07
C GLU A 142 -17.57 2.17 -8.55
N HIS A 143 -16.48 2.91 -8.80
CA HIS A 143 -15.95 3.12 -10.16
C HIS A 143 -15.40 1.83 -10.80
N MET A 144 -14.67 1.00 -10.02
CA MET A 144 -14.08 -0.24 -10.51
C MET A 144 -15.16 -1.27 -10.89
N ILE A 145 -16.26 -1.37 -10.14
CA ILE A 145 -17.40 -2.25 -10.45
C ILE A 145 -18.10 -1.79 -11.73
N GLU A 146 -18.32 -0.48 -11.89
CA GLU A 146 -18.89 0.06 -13.14
C GLU A 146 -18.05 -0.28 -14.36
N ARG A 147 -16.74 -0.38 -14.20
CA ARG A 147 -15.78 -0.72 -15.26
C ARG A 147 -15.55 -2.23 -15.44
N GLY A 148 -16.00 -3.06 -14.51
CA GLY A 148 -15.81 -4.52 -14.53
C GLY A 148 -14.40 -4.97 -14.09
N THR A 149 -13.48 -4.06 -13.78
CA THR A 149 -12.08 -4.39 -13.50
C THR A 149 -11.47 -3.46 -12.47
N GLY A 150 -10.50 -3.98 -11.69
CA GLY A 150 -9.76 -3.19 -10.70
C GLY A 150 -8.81 -4.01 -9.85
N ARG A 151 -7.92 -3.31 -9.14
CA ARG A 151 -6.97 -3.89 -8.18
C ARG A 151 -7.00 -3.06 -6.91
N VAL A 152 -7.31 -3.70 -5.78
CA VAL A 152 -7.19 -3.09 -4.45
C VAL A 152 -6.12 -3.85 -3.68
N ILE A 153 -5.10 -3.14 -3.21
CA ILE A 153 -3.98 -3.73 -2.48
C ILE A 153 -3.81 -3.00 -1.17
N ASN A 154 -3.98 -3.71 -0.06
CA ASN A 154 -3.83 -3.18 1.29
C ASN A 154 -2.41 -3.47 1.81
N ILE A 155 -1.71 -2.46 2.33
CA ILE A 155 -0.41 -2.64 2.96
C ILE A 155 -0.60 -2.84 4.46
N SER A 156 -0.47 -4.08 4.90
CA SER A 156 -0.53 -4.47 6.31
C SER A 156 0.87 -4.43 6.95
N SER A 157 1.20 -5.39 7.78
CA SER A 157 2.49 -5.55 8.45
C SER A 157 2.58 -6.96 9.06
N ILE A 158 3.80 -7.46 9.23
CA ILE A 158 4.10 -8.61 10.08
C ILE A 158 3.52 -8.42 11.49
N ILE A 159 3.52 -7.19 12.01
CA ILE A 159 2.96 -6.88 13.34
C ILE A 159 1.45 -7.15 13.40
N GLY A 160 0.75 -7.12 12.27
CA GLY A 160 -0.65 -7.56 12.18
C GLY A 160 -0.81 -9.08 12.36
N GLN A 161 0.23 -9.86 12.12
CA GLN A 161 0.25 -11.32 12.27
C GLN A 161 0.73 -11.72 13.66
N THR A 162 1.86 -11.16 14.11
CA THR A 162 2.58 -11.58 15.31
C THR A 162 2.29 -10.75 16.55
N GLY A 163 1.77 -9.52 16.38
CA GLY A 163 1.73 -8.52 17.45
C GLY A 163 3.11 -7.98 17.80
N ASN A 164 3.14 -6.93 18.64
CA ASN A 164 4.37 -6.40 19.23
C ASN A 164 4.06 -5.63 20.53
N ILE A 165 4.99 -5.65 21.48
CA ILE A 165 4.88 -4.88 22.72
C ILE A 165 4.82 -3.39 22.39
N GLY A 166 3.83 -2.69 22.96
CA GLY A 166 3.66 -1.25 22.75
C GLY A 166 2.88 -0.88 21.48
N GLN A 167 2.44 -1.84 20.68
CA GLN A 167 1.77 -1.62 19.39
C GLN A 167 0.39 -2.27 19.30
N THR A 168 -0.35 -2.32 20.39
CA THR A 168 -1.68 -2.96 20.42
C THR A 168 -2.64 -2.34 19.41
N ASN A 169 -2.68 -1.00 19.30
CA ASN A 169 -3.46 -0.26 18.31
C ASN A 169 -2.99 -0.54 16.86
N TYR A 170 -1.69 -0.52 16.63
CA TYR A 170 -1.11 -0.78 15.32
C TYR A 170 -1.35 -2.23 14.88
N ALA A 171 -1.07 -3.20 15.75
CA ALA A 171 -1.32 -4.62 15.49
C ALA A 171 -2.80 -4.85 15.16
N ALA A 172 -3.73 -4.35 15.97
CA ALA A 172 -5.17 -4.46 15.73
C ALA A 172 -5.57 -3.86 14.36
N SER A 173 -5.04 -2.66 14.02
CA SER A 173 -5.33 -2.00 12.76
C SER A 173 -4.83 -2.80 11.56
N LYS A 174 -3.63 -3.38 11.64
CA LYS A 174 -3.01 -4.15 10.56
C LYS A 174 -3.59 -5.56 10.42
N SER A 175 -3.96 -6.21 11.54
CA SER A 175 -4.75 -7.45 11.53
C SER A 175 -6.13 -7.25 10.90
N GLY A 176 -6.80 -6.14 11.21
CA GLY A 176 -8.11 -5.81 10.65
C GLY A 176 -8.13 -5.75 9.12
N LEU A 177 -7.00 -5.39 8.49
CA LEU A 177 -6.88 -5.39 7.03
C LEU A 177 -7.00 -6.80 6.41
N PHE A 178 -6.69 -7.86 7.13
CA PHE A 178 -6.86 -9.23 6.62
C PHE A 178 -8.35 -9.57 6.44
N GLY A 179 -9.16 -9.32 7.49
CA GLY A 179 -10.61 -9.50 7.42
C GLY A 179 -11.27 -8.56 6.42
N LEU A 180 -10.84 -7.29 6.37
CA LEU A 180 -11.31 -6.32 5.38
C LEU A 180 -11.05 -6.83 3.95
N THR A 181 -9.84 -7.31 3.67
CA THR A 181 -9.43 -7.82 2.35
C THR A 181 -10.28 -8.99 1.91
N THR A 182 -10.45 -10.00 2.77
CA THR A 182 -11.23 -11.20 2.42
C THR A 182 -12.71 -10.90 2.22
N SER A 183 -13.27 -9.98 2.99
CA SER A 183 -14.66 -9.53 2.83
C SER A 183 -14.84 -8.74 1.55
N LEU A 184 -13.99 -7.73 1.29
CA LEU A 184 -14.07 -6.92 0.08
C LEU A 184 -13.86 -7.75 -1.19
N ALA A 185 -12.97 -8.76 -1.19
CA ALA A 185 -12.79 -9.66 -2.31
C ALA A 185 -14.09 -10.40 -2.68
N LYS A 186 -14.82 -10.90 -1.69
CA LYS A 186 -16.10 -11.58 -1.88
C LYS A 186 -17.20 -10.62 -2.33
N GLU A 187 -17.28 -9.45 -1.70
CA GLU A 187 -18.29 -8.43 -2.05
C GLU A 187 -18.08 -7.87 -3.45
N ALA A 188 -16.80 -7.66 -3.86
CA ALA A 188 -16.47 -7.21 -5.21
C ALA A 188 -16.89 -8.24 -6.26
N ALA A 189 -16.58 -9.52 -6.06
CA ALA A 189 -17.01 -10.60 -6.96
C ALA A 189 -18.54 -10.72 -7.01
N PHE A 190 -19.22 -10.60 -5.87
CA PHE A 190 -20.69 -10.60 -5.81
C PHE A 190 -21.29 -9.42 -6.57
N ALA A 191 -20.71 -8.22 -6.42
CA ALA A 191 -21.18 -7.02 -7.11
C ALA A 191 -20.97 -7.10 -8.63
N LEU A 192 -19.82 -7.61 -9.09
CA LEU A 192 -19.56 -7.85 -10.52
C LEU A 192 -20.56 -8.86 -11.11
N LYS A 193 -20.83 -9.96 -10.40
CA LYS A 193 -21.81 -10.94 -10.82
C LYS A 193 -23.20 -10.33 -10.93
N LYS A 194 -23.62 -9.51 -9.96
CA LYS A 194 -24.91 -8.82 -9.96
C LYS A 194 -25.03 -7.80 -11.11
N ALA A 195 -23.90 -7.17 -11.49
CA ALA A 195 -23.83 -6.21 -12.59
C ALA A 195 -23.64 -6.88 -13.97
N ASP A 196 -23.62 -8.21 -14.05
CA ASP A 196 -23.34 -8.99 -15.27
C ASP A 196 -21.99 -8.62 -15.92
N LYS A 197 -20.95 -8.42 -15.06
CA LYS A 197 -19.59 -8.03 -15.43
C LYS A 197 -18.55 -9.03 -14.98
N LEU A 198 -18.94 -10.23 -14.61
CA LEU A 198 -18.05 -11.33 -14.28
C LEU A 198 -17.93 -12.22 -15.52
N ASP A 199 -16.90 -11.97 -16.33
CA ASP A 199 -16.63 -12.72 -17.57
C ASP A 199 -15.38 -13.59 -17.38
N ASP A 200 -15.42 -14.83 -17.87
CA ASP A 200 -14.31 -15.79 -17.82
C ASP A 200 -13.07 -15.33 -18.64
N ASN A 201 -13.26 -14.40 -19.56
CA ASN A 201 -12.22 -13.86 -20.42
C ASN A 201 -11.65 -12.52 -19.93
N GLU A 202 -12.23 -11.93 -18.87
CA GLU A 202 -11.81 -10.64 -18.34
C GLU A 202 -10.98 -10.78 -17.06
N VAL A 203 -10.11 -9.80 -16.84
CA VAL A 203 -9.16 -9.79 -15.72
C VAL A 203 -9.84 -9.56 -14.36
N GLY A 204 -11.09 -9.10 -14.36
CA GLY A 204 -11.93 -8.92 -13.18
C GLY A 204 -11.36 -7.92 -12.15
N LEU A 205 -11.91 -8.00 -10.94
CA LEU A 205 -11.50 -7.16 -9.81
C LEU A 205 -10.94 -8.03 -8.69
N THR A 206 -9.75 -7.71 -8.20
CA THR A 206 -9.11 -8.42 -7.10
C THR A 206 -8.78 -7.52 -5.92
N VAL A 207 -8.85 -8.09 -4.71
CA VAL A 207 -8.50 -7.40 -3.45
C VAL A 207 -7.52 -8.27 -2.69
N ASN A 208 -6.30 -7.76 -2.44
CA ASN A 208 -5.25 -8.51 -1.74
C ASN A 208 -4.55 -7.65 -0.67
N THR A 209 -3.82 -8.29 0.21
CA THR A 209 -2.97 -7.65 1.21
C THR A 209 -1.51 -8.05 1.01
N VAL A 210 -0.62 -7.08 1.16
CA VAL A 210 0.82 -7.31 1.34
C VAL A 210 1.15 -7.02 2.80
N ALA A 211 1.88 -7.93 3.45
CA ALA A 211 2.31 -7.82 4.85
C ALA A 211 3.85 -7.74 4.92
N PRO A 212 4.42 -6.51 4.88
CA PRO A 212 5.85 -6.33 5.02
C PRO A 212 6.34 -6.70 6.42
N GLY A 213 7.60 -7.18 6.49
CA GLY A 213 8.38 -7.22 7.72
C GLY A 213 8.94 -5.84 8.07
N PHE A 214 10.11 -5.82 8.71
CA PHE A 214 10.84 -4.58 8.97
C PHE A 214 11.56 -4.11 7.71
N ILE A 215 11.15 -2.94 7.20
CA ILE A 215 11.61 -2.36 5.94
C ILE A 215 12.42 -1.09 6.22
N GLU A 216 13.58 -0.94 5.58
CA GLU A 216 14.45 0.24 5.65
C GLU A 216 13.72 1.48 5.12
N THR A 217 13.16 2.27 6.03
CA THR A 217 12.46 3.52 5.74
C THR A 217 12.78 4.54 6.80
N GLU A 218 12.47 5.81 6.56
CA GLU A 218 12.57 6.91 7.54
C GLU A 218 11.92 6.56 8.90
N MET A 219 10.94 5.66 8.92
CA MET A 219 10.28 5.21 10.15
C MET A 219 11.25 4.47 11.09
N LEU A 220 12.31 3.87 10.58
CA LEU A 220 13.32 3.17 11.37
C LEU A 220 14.53 4.04 11.74
N GLU A 221 14.68 5.25 11.20
CA GLU A 221 15.83 6.14 11.48
C GLU A 221 15.94 6.53 12.96
N THR A 222 14.81 6.56 13.67
CA THR A 222 14.78 6.87 15.11
C THR A 222 14.97 5.63 16.00
N VAL A 223 15.07 4.44 15.41
CA VAL A 223 15.24 3.19 16.16
C VAL A 223 16.74 2.98 16.46
N PRO A 224 17.13 2.78 17.73
CA PRO A 224 18.52 2.55 18.09
C PRO A 224 19.12 1.33 17.37
N GLU A 225 20.39 1.44 16.92
CA GLU A 225 21.07 0.38 16.14
C GLU A 225 21.05 -0.98 16.85
N LYS A 226 21.23 -1.00 18.16
CA LYS A 226 21.14 -2.24 18.97
C LYS A 226 19.79 -2.95 18.84
N VAL A 227 18.70 -2.17 18.63
CA VAL A 227 17.35 -2.73 18.41
C VAL A 227 17.25 -3.26 16.98
N LEU A 228 17.81 -2.53 16.02
CA LEU A 228 17.87 -2.97 14.61
C LEU A 228 18.67 -4.27 14.46
N ASP A 229 19.81 -4.40 15.15
CA ASP A 229 20.60 -5.64 15.16
C ASP A 229 19.82 -6.82 15.73
N ARG A 230 19.06 -6.58 16.81
CA ARG A 230 18.17 -7.62 17.35
C ARG A 230 17.11 -8.04 16.35
N ILE A 231 16.51 -7.08 15.64
CA ILE A 231 15.51 -7.34 14.60
C ILE A 231 16.14 -8.15 13.46
N ARG A 232 17.32 -7.73 12.95
CA ARG A 232 18.06 -8.46 11.91
C ARG A 232 18.34 -9.91 12.31
N GLY A 233 18.68 -10.13 13.58
CA GLY A 233 18.91 -11.48 14.14
C GLY A 233 17.65 -12.36 14.20
N GLN A 234 16.46 -11.78 14.13
CA GLN A 234 15.18 -12.50 14.09
C GLN A 234 14.69 -12.80 12.65
N VAL A 235 15.29 -12.15 11.65
CA VAL A 235 14.94 -12.35 10.24
C VAL A 235 15.83 -13.45 9.66
N PRO A 236 15.31 -14.57 9.16
CA PRO A 236 16.09 -15.64 8.56
C PRO A 236 17.06 -15.18 7.46
N LEU A 237 16.67 -14.19 6.65
CA LEU A 237 17.55 -13.61 5.64
C LEU A 237 18.62 -12.65 6.22
N GLY A 238 18.66 -12.43 7.54
CA GLY A 238 19.70 -11.69 8.26
C GLY A 238 19.76 -10.18 7.98
N ARG A 239 18.74 -9.60 7.35
CA ARG A 239 18.69 -8.18 7.02
C ARG A 239 17.27 -7.63 7.06
N LEU A 240 17.17 -6.31 7.08
CA LEU A 240 15.90 -5.62 6.85
C LEU A 240 15.51 -5.72 5.36
N GLY A 241 14.23 -5.63 5.07
CA GLY A 241 13.73 -5.54 3.70
C GLY A 241 13.92 -4.13 3.14
N ARG A 242 13.92 -4.01 1.83
CA ARG A 242 13.96 -2.72 1.12
C ARG A 242 12.56 -2.34 0.64
N PRO A 243 12.21 -1.05 0.57
CA PRO A 243 10.93 -0.60 0.03
C PRO A 243 10.61 -1.18 -1.35
N GLN A 244 11.61 -1.33 -2.22
CA GLN A 244 11.50 -1.88 -3.56
C GLN A 244 11.07 -3.37 -3.56
N GLU A 245 11.44 -4.14 -2.53
CA GLU A 245 11.04 -5.55 -2.41
C GLU A 245 9.54 -5.67 -2.13
N VAL A 246 8.98 -4.75 -1.33
CA VAL A 246 7.53 -4.64 -1.12
C VAL A 246 6.84 -4.17 -2.41
N ALA A 247 7.38 -3.14 -3.06
CA ALA A 247 6.83 -2.56 -4.28
C ALA A 247 6.71 -3.59 -5.42
N ARG A 248 7.65 -4.54 -5.53
CA ARG A 248 7.57 -5.63 -6.52
C ARG A 248 6.39 -6.55 -6.34
N VAL A 249 6.06 -6.91 -5.09
CA VAL A 249 4.89 -7.74 -4.82
C VAL A 249 3.61 -6.97 -5.13
N VAL A 250 3.56 -5.68 -4.79
CA VAL A 250 2.44 -4.79 -5.15
C VAL A 250 2.29 -4.71 -6.67
N HIS A 251 3.36 -4.48 -7.40
CA HIS A 251 3.37 -4.44 -8.87
C HIS A 251 2.87 -5.77 -9.46
N PHE A 252 3.35 -6.91 -8.96
CA PHE A 252 2.88 -8.23 -9.41
C PHE A 252 1.37 -8.38 -9.20
N LEU A 253 0.85 -8.04 -8.02
CA LEU A 253 -0.58 -8.12 -7.71
C LEU A 253 -1.43 -7.11 -8.51
N ALA A 254 -0.84 -6.01 -8.95
CA ALA A 254 -1.49 -5.00 -9.78
C ALA A 254 -1.63 -5.42 -11.26
N ALA A 255 -0.79 -6.35 -11.72
CA ALA A 255 -0.78 -6.81 -13.11
C ALA A 255 -1.96 -7.74 -13.42
N ASP A 256 -2.32 -7.83 -14.72
CA ASP A 256 -3.39 -8.72 -15.20
C ASP A 256 -3.06 -10.20 -14.95
N ALA A 257 -1.78 -10.57 -15.00
CA ALA A 257 -1.31 -11.92 -14.69
C ALA A 257 -1.68 -12.41 -13.26
N ALA A 258 -2.01 -11.49 -12.34
CA ALA A 258 -2.49 -11.81 -11.00
C ALA A 258 -4.02 -11.85 -10.90
N GLY A 259 -4.77 -11.88 -12.02
CA GLY A 259 -6.23 -11.81 -12.06
C GLY A 259 -6.95 -12.93 -11.32
N TYR A 260 -6.29 -14.07 -11.08
CA TYR A 260 -6.87 -15.18 -10.30
C TYR A 260 -6.44 -15.20 -8.82
N ILE A 261 -5.75 -14.14 -8.36
CA ILE A 261 -5.29 -13.99 -6.98
C ILE A 261 -6.14 -12.94 -6.29
N THR A 262 -7.03 -13.36 -5.39
CA THR A 262 -7.86 -12.46 -4.59
C THR A 262 -8.08 -12.97 -3.17
N GLY A 263 -8.28 -12.07 -2.22
CA GLY A 263 -8.49 -12.38 -0.81
C GLY A 263 -7.23 -12.87 -0.06
N GLN A 264 -6.04 -12.76 -0.66
CA GLN A 264 -4.81 -13.32 -0.13
C GLN A 264 -3.98 -12.32 0.67
N VAL A 265 -3.18 -12.85 1.61
CA VAL A 265 -2.16 -12.11 2.36
C VAL A 265 -0.78 -12.58 1.89
N TRP A 266 0.01 -11.67 1.36
CA TRP A 266 1.36 -11.91 0.84
C TRP A 266 2.40 -11.36 1.80
N ALA A 267 3.08 -12.24 2.52
CA ALA A 267 4.18 -11.86 3.41
C ALA A 267 5.44 -11.46 2.61
N VAL A 268 6.04 -10.32 2.99
CA VAL A 268 7.33 -9.84 2.46
C VAL A 268 8.20 -9.48 3.66
N ASN A 269 8.65 -10.51 4.40
CA ASN A 269 9.21 -10.36 5.75
C ASN A 269 10.55 -11.08 5.94
N GLY A 270 11.18 -11.59 4.87
CA GLY A 270 12.46 -12.30 4.94
C GLY A 270 12.40 -13.61 5.72
N GLY A 271 11.20 -14.22 5.87
CA GLY A 271 10.98 -15.45 6.62
C GLY A 271 10.79 -15.25 8.13
N GLN A 272 10.62 -14.01 8.59
CA GLN A 272 10.46 -13.71 10.03
C GLN A 272 9.18 -14.31 10.60
N ASP A 273 8.15 -14.46 9.80
CA ASP A 273 6.90 -15.16 10.13
C ASP A 273 6.50 -16.01 8.92
N MET A 274 6.28 -17.31 9.16
CA MET A 274 5.99 -18.33 8.12
C MET A 274 4.78 -19.15 8.51
#